data_ef7324f4f570cd5ec7773c4701634462
#
_entry.id   ef7324f4f570cd5ec7773c4701634462
#
_cell.length_a   1.000
_cell.length_b   1.000
_cell.length_c   1.000
_cell.angle_alpha   90.00
_cell.angle_beta   90.00
_cell.angle_gamma   90.00
#
_symmetry.space_group_name_H-M   'P 1'
#
loop_
_entity.id
_entity.type
_entity.pdbx_description
1 polymer ?
#
loop_
_entity_poly.entity_id
_entity_poly.type
_entity_poly.pdbx_seq_one_letter_code
_entity_poly.pdbx_strand_id
1 'polypeptide(L)'
;MPIHPLNTTNHIRSTYLRYLRTIKPFQNEWYRQAFADAVDESDLLVKGPILEIALPYEKEQSIKDLVEEGVLSKEFANLQSPDLPYTRPMYVHQVRAIRKAVSGRNLVVATGTGSGKTETFLVPILNYLFREQENGTLSQPGVRAMLLYPMNALANDQMKRLRRLLENCKDITFGRYIGETDRSNDRDEAIRNFQKVYPKEKILDNELFSRKEI
;
A
#
# COMPACT_ATOMS: atom_id res chain seq x y z
N MET A 1 27.29 -2.11 -9.74
CA MET A 1 27.92 -2.91 -8.68
C MET A 1 26.85 -3.33 -7.69
N PRO A 2 26.80 -4.57 -7.26
CA PRO A 2 25.88 -4.95 -6.19
C PRO A 2 26.25 -4.18 -4.91
N ILE A 3 25.24 -3.61 -4.26
CA ILE A 3 25.43 -2.88 -3.00
C ILE A 3 25.70 -3.90 -1.91
N HIS A 4 26.85 -3.78 -1.24
CA HIS A 4 27.21 -4.65 -0.13
C HIS A 4 26.65 -4.04 1.18
N PRO A 5 25.67 -4.66 1.86
CA PRO A 5 24.96 -4.04 2.98
C PRO A 5 25.87 -3.56 4.11
N LEU A 6 26.86 -4.36 4.52
CA LEU A 6 27.80 -3.99 5.59
C LEU A 6 28.65 -2.78 5.21
N ASN A 7 29.18 -2.73 3.98
CA ASN A 7 29.96 -1.60 3.52
C ASN A 7 29.11 -0.32 3.45
N THR A 8 27.87 -0.43 3.00
CA THR A 8 26.93 0.68 2.98
C THR A 8 26.63 1.19 4.37
N THR A 9 26.37 0.29 5.33
CA THR A 9 26.13 0.66 6.74
C THR A 9 27.33 1.35 7.35
N ASN A 10 28.55 0.84 7.13
CA ASN A 10 29.78 1.47 7.61
C ASN A 10 29.99 2.85 6.99
N HIS A 11 29.68 3.02 5.69
CA HIS A 11 29.75 4.32 5.03
C HIS A 11 28.73 5.32 5.60
N ILE A 12 27.50 4.88 5.85
CA ILE A 12 26.47 5.72 6.51
C ILE A 12 26.94 6.14 7.90
N ARG A 13 27.45 5.17 8.71
CA ARG A 13 27.98 5.45 10.04
C ARG A 13 29.07 6.52 9.99
N SER A 14 30.11 6.33 9.18
CA SER A 14 31.24 7.25 9.07
C SER A 14 30.82 8.63 8.60
N THR A 15 29.87 8.71 7.66
CA THR A 15 29.33 9.96 7.16
C THR A 15 28.52 10.71 8.23
N TYR A 16 27.69 9.99 8.99
CA TYR A 16 26.91 10.56 10.09
C TYR A 16 27.79 11.09 11.22
N LEU A 17 28.79 10.34 11.65
CA LEU A 17 29.74 10.78 12.69
C LEU A 17 30.54 12.00 12.24
N ARG A 18 30.97 12.02 10.98
CA ARG A 18 31.62 13.22 10.39
C ARG A 18 30.69 14.43 10.39
N TYR A 19 29.41 14.25 10.02
CA TYR A 19 28.41 15.32 10.07
C TYR A 19 28.24 15.86 11.48
N LEU A 20 28.12 15.01 12.49
CA LEU A 20 27.98 15.45 13.89
C LEU A 20 29.15 16.33 14.34
N ARG A 21 30.38 16.03 13.93
CA ARG A 21 31.56 16.87 14.23
C ARG A 21 31.49 18.23 13.56
N THR A 22 30.89 18.34 12.40
CA THR A 22 30.77 19.62 11.69
C THR A 22 29.68 20.53 12.24
N ILE A 23 28.57 20.01 12.75
CA ILE A 23 27.46 20.81 13.30
C ILE A 23 27.70 21.29 14.72
N LYS A 24 28.71 20.76 15.43
CA LYS A 24 29.10 21.13 16.78
C LYS A 24 30.56 21.62 16.80
N PRO A 25 30.86 22.79 16.21
CA PRO A 25 32.22 23.30 16.20
C PRO A 25 32.59 23.84 17.58
N PHE A 26 33.43 23.11 18.31
CA PHE A 26 34.03 23.60 19.54
C PHE A 26 35.26 24.46 19.21
N GLN A 27 35.31 25.67 19.73
CA GLN A 27 36.46 26.54 19.54
C GLN A 27 37.68 26.09 20.37
N ASN A 28 37.45 25.52 21.54
CA ASN A 28 38.49 24.97 22.39
C ASN A 28 38.91 23.58 21.89
N GLU A 29 40.25 23.40 21.69
CA GLU A 29 40.84 22.18 21.16
C GLU A 29 40.59 20.95 22.06
N TRP A 30 40.67 21.12 23.37
CA TRP A 30 40.42 20.04 24.32
C TRP A 30 38.99 19.50 24.24
N TYR A 31 37.99 20.39 24.20
CA TYR A 31 36.61 19.97 24.06
C TYR A 31 36.34 19.35 22.69
N ARG A 32 36.98 19.83 21.64
CA ARG A 32 36.85 19.29 20.29
C ARG A 32 37.39 17.85 20.23
N GLN A 33 38.56 17.61 20.83
CA GLN A 33 39.16 16.29 20.90
C GLN A 33 38.31 15.36 21.76
N ALA A 34 37.96 15.74 22.99
CA ALA A 34 37.12 14.96 23.87
C ALA A 34 35.78 14.56 23.25
N PHE A 35 35.14 15.47 22.47
CA PHE A 35 33.93 15.18 21.73
C PHE A 35 34.17 14.18 20.59
N ALA A 36 35.26 14.34 19.84
CA ALA A 36 35.64 13.40 18.78
C ALA A 36 35.85 11.99 19.32
N ASP A 37 36.61 11.87 20.42
CA ASP A 37 36.89 10.59 21.09
C ASP A 37 35.59 9.94 21.61
N ALA A 38 34.77 10.71 22.30
CA ALA A 38 33.47 10.22 22.79
C ALA A 38 32.54 9.75 21.67
N VAL A 39 32.53 10.42 20.50
CA VAL A 39 31.74 10.04 19.32
C VAL A 39 32.28 8.77 18.66
N ASP A 40 33.61 8.58 18.65
CA ASP A 40 34.26 7.40 18.03
C ASP A 40 34.18 6.15 18.89
N GLU A 41 34.31 6.31 20.21
CA GLU A 41 34.31 5.20 21.17
C GLU A 41 32.92 4.70 21.57
N SER A 42 31.90 5.53 21.37
CA SER A 42 30.55 5.23 21.85
C SER A 42 29.68 4.57 20.79
N ASP A 43 29.13 3.40 21.11
CA ASP A 43 28.04 2.77 20.36
C ASP A 43 26.66 3.40 20.67
N LEU A 44 26.61 4.48 21.45
CA LEU A 44 25.37 5.16 21.84
C LEU A 44 24.71 5.88 20.67
N LEU A 45 25.50 6.49 19.78
CA LEU A 45 25.02 7.28 18.66
C LEU A 45 24.70 6.45 17.43
N VAL A 46 25.52 5.44 17.13
CA VAL A 46 25.31 4.52 16.01
C VAL A 46 25.72 3.13 16.44
N LYS A 47 24.73 2.27 16.62
CA LYS A 47 24.97 0.83 16.84
C LYS A 47 25.45 0.16 15.57
N GLY A 48 26.22 -0.92 15.69
CA GLY A 48 26.66 -1.73 14.56
C GLY A 48 25.49 -2.30 13.75
N PRO A 49 25.74 -2.77 12.52
CA PRO A 49 24.70 -3.36 11.69
C PRO A 49 24.10 -4.58 12.39
N ILE A 50 22.76 -4.61 12.44
CA ILE A 50 22.00 -5.77 12.89
C ILE A 50 21.47 -6.47 11.65
N LEU A 51 21.85 -7.75 11.46
CA LEU A 51 21.31 -8.58 10.39
C LEU A 51 20.06 -9.28 10.90
N GLU A 52 18.91 -8.90 10.36
CA GLU A 52 17.64 -9.59 10.59
C GLU A 52 17.26 -10.36 9.32
N ILE A 53 17.00 -11.65 9.45
CA ILE A 53 16.57 -12.51 8.36
C ILE A 53 15.08 -12.77 8.52
N ALA A 54 14.30 -12.24 7.60
CA ALA A 54 12.88 -12.61 7.47
C ALA A 54 12.79 -13.90 6.64
N LEU A 55 12.23 -14.95 7.22
CA LEU A 55 11.91 -16.16 6.46
C LEU A 55 10.85 -15.87 5.40
N PRO A 56 10.95 -16.48 4.21
CA PRO A 56 9.94 -16.32 3.19
C PRO A 56 8.59 -16.87 3.69
N TYR A 57 7.51 -16.14 3.39
CA TYR A 57 6.17 -16.60 3.72
C TYR A 57 5.82 -17.84 2.89
N GLU A 58 5.22 -18.82 3.55
CA GLU A 58 4.68 -20.01 2.88
C GLU A 58 3.57 -19.61 1.91
N LYS A 59 3.59 -20.26 0.74
CA LYS A 59 2.59 -20.07 -0.32
C LYS A 59 1.58 -21.21 -0.30
N GLU A 60 0.37 -20.90 -0.72
CA GLU A 60 -0.75 -21.84 -0.79
C GLU A 60 -1.44 -21.68 -2.16
N GLN A 61 -2.72 -21.43 -2.16
CA GLN A 61 -3.57 -21.36 -3.33
C GLN A 61 -3.47 -20.02 -4.05
N SER A 62 -3.73 -20.04 -5.34
CA SER A 62 -3.93 -18.85 -6.16
C SER A 62 -5.40 -18.38 -6.13
N ILE A 63 -5.67 -17.21 -6.71
CA ILE A 63 -7.06 -16.76 -6.94
C ILE A 63 -7.79 -17.77 -7.83
N LYS A 64 -7.12 -18.30 -8.85
CA LYS A 64 -7.68 -19.34 -9.73
C LYS A 64 -8.20 -20.54 -8.94
N ASP A 65 -7.39 -21.07 -8.03
CA ASP A 65 -7.77 -22.24 -7.23
C ASP A 65 -9.00 -21.93 -6.35
N LEU A 66 -9.05 -20.73 -5.75
CA LEU A 66 -10.20 -20.30 -4.95
C LEU A 66 -11.48 -20.07 -5.78
N VAL A 67 -11.34 -19.67 -7.04
CA VAL A 67 -12.46 -19.58 -7.99
C VAL A 67 -12.94 -20.98 -8.39
N GLU A 68 -12.05 -21.91 -8.70
CA GLU A 68 -12.38 -23.30 -9.05
C GLU A 68 -13.08 -24.03 -7.90
N GLU A 69 -12.73 -23.70 -6.65
CA GLU A 69 -13.42 -24.20 -5.45
C GLU A 69 -14.77 -23.50 -5.17
N GLY A 70 -15.12 -22.46 -5.91
CA GLY A 70 -16.34 -21.68 -5.69
C GLY A 70 -16.29 -20.70 -4.51
N VAL A 71 -15.13 -20.50 -3.88
CA VAL A 71 -14.92 -19.52 -2.81
C VAL A 71 -15.01 -18.10 -3.35
N LEU A 72 -14.40 -17.85 -4.50
CA LEU A 72 -14.40 -16.56 -5.18
C LEU A 72 -15.26 -16.59 -6.45
N SER A 73 -15.73 -15.40 -6.86
CA SER A 73 -16.47 -15.20 -8.09
C SER A 73 -15.63 -15.52 -9.33
N LYS A 74 -16.28 -16.01 -10.38
CA LYS A 74 -15.66 -16.29 -11.68
C LYS A 74 -15.15 -15.02 -12.38
N GLU A 75 -15.69 -13.86 -12.04
CA GLU A 75 -15.29 -12.56 -12.60
C GLU A 75 -13.83 -12.18 -12.30
N PHE A 76 -13.19 -12.82 -11.32
CA PHE A 76 -11.75 -12.65 -11.11
C PHE A 76 -10.91 -13.05 -12.32
N ALA A 77 -11.36 -13.96 -13.16
CA ALA A 77 -10.66 -14.34 -14.40
C ALA A 77 -10.57 -13.16 -15.39
N ASN A 78 -11.52 -12.22 -15.33
CA ASN A 78 -11.62 -11.06 -16.21
C ASN A 78 -10.83 -9.85 -15.69
N LEU A 79 -10.36 -9.86 -14.43
CA LEU A 79 -9.67 -8.74 -13.80
C LEU A 79 -8.34 -8.35 -14.46
N GLN A 80 -7.58 -9.31 -14.98
CA GLN A 80 -6.34 -9.17 -15.77
C GLN A 80 -5.39 -8.06 -15.28
N SER A 81 -5.14 -7.98 -13.98
CA SER A 81 -4.26 -6.97 -13.41
C SER A 81 -2.90 -7.55 -12.97
N PRO A 82 -1.77 -6.89 -13.30
CA PRO A 82 -0.46 -7.31 -12.84
C PRO A 82 -0.29 -7.19 -11.31
N ASP A 83 -1.07 -6.30 -10.67
CA ASP A 83 -1.04 -6.13 -9.22
C ASP A 83 -1.70 -7.30 -8.47
N LEU A 84 -2.60 -8.03 -9.15
CA LEU A 84 -3.31 -9.18 -8.60
C LEU A 84 -3.35 -10.33 -9.62
N PRO A 85 -2.21 -10.99 -9.92
CA PRO A 85 -2.15 -12.05 -10.93
C PRO A 85 -3.01 -13.24 -10.55
N TYR A 86 -3.89 -13.66 -11.45
CA TYR A 86 -4.89 -14.71 -11.26
C TYR A 86 -4.32 -16.07 -10.86
N THR A 87 -3.16 -16.45 -11.42
CA THR A 87 -2.51 -17.75 -11.20
C THR A 87 -1.36 -17.72 -10.18
N ARG A 88 -1.02 -16.54 -9.64
CA ARG A 88 0.07 -16.42 -8.67
C ARG A 88 -0.35 -17.01 -7.32
N PRO A 89 0.39 -18.00 -6.77
CA PRO A 89 0.13 -18.51 -5.42
C PRO A 89 0.21 -17.37 -4.38
N MET A 90 -0.81 -17.26 -3.58
CA MET A 90 -0.87 -16.32 -2.45
C MET A 90 -0.23 -16.94 -1.20
N TYR A 91 0.10 -16.10 -0.24
CA TYR A 91 0.60 -16.58 1.05
C TYR A 91 -0.52 -17.22 1.88
N VAL A 92 -0.17 -18.20 2.71
CA VAL A 92 -1.10 -18.94 3.59
C VAL A 92 -1.97 -17.99 4.41
N HIS A 93 -1.39 -16.93 5.00
CA HIS A 93 -2.16 -15.95 5.77
C HIS A 93 -3.15 -15.15 4.91
N GLN A 94 -2.84 -14.90 3.63
CA GLN A 94 -3.76 -14.24 2.71
C GLN A 94 -4.95 -15.13 2.40
N VAL A 95 -4.71 -16.40 2.02
CA VAL A 95 -5.77 -17.37 1.73
C VAL A 95 -6.69 -17.57 2.94
N ARG A 96 -6.12 -17.74 4.13
CA ARG A 96 -6.90 -17.88 5.38
C ARG A 96 -7.75 -16.65 5.69
N ALA A 97 -7.20 -15.45 5.48
CA ALA A 97 -7.92 -14.19 5.70
C ALA A 97 -9.07 -14.05 4.70
N ILE A 98 -8.81 -14.30 3.41
CA ILE A 98 -9.81 -14.24 2.33
C ILE A 98 -10.98 -15.19 2.63
N ARG A 99 -10.70 -16.46 2.95
CA ARG A 99 -11.75 -17.44 3.28
C ARG A 99 -12.61 -17.01 4.47
N LYS A 100 -11.99 -16.47 5.53
CA LYS A 100 -12.71 -15.95 6.70
C LYS A 100 -13.57 -14.74 6.35
N ALA A 101 -13.04 -13.78 5.59
CA ALA A 101 -13.78 -12.59 5.19
C ALA A 101 -14.97 -12.93 4.29
N VAL A 102 -14.77 -13.80 3.30
CA VAL A 102 -15.84 -14.26 2.40
C VAL A 102 -16.94 -15.04 3.15
N SER A 103 -16.59 -15.73 4.24
CA SER A 103 -17.59 -16.37 5.13
C SER A 103 -18.29 -15.38 6.09
N GLY A 104 -18.12 -14.07 5.91
CA GLY A 104 -18.78 -13.02 6.70
C GLY A 104 -18.19 -12.79 8.09
N ARG A 105 -16.97 -13.26 8.38
CA ARG A 105 -16.33 -13.09 9.68
C ARG A 105 -15.46 -11.83 9.73
N ASN A 106 -15.53 -11.10 10.84
CA ASN A 106 -14.59 -10.05 11.17
C ASN A 106 -13.20 -10.65 11.41
N LEU A 107 -12.16 -9.93 10.99
CA LEU A 107 -10.78 -10.38 11.17
C LEU A 107 -9.82 -9.23 11.44
N VAL A 108 -8.73 -9.56 12.12
CA VAL A 108 -7.57 -8.71 12.30
C VAL A 108 -6.38 -9.43 11.64
N VAL A 109 -5.66 -8.73 10.76
CA VAL A 109 -4.48 -9.27 10.07
C VAL A 109 -3.24 -8.54 10.56
N ALA A 110 -2.45 -9.22 11.40
CA ALA A 110 -1.20 -8.73 11.94
C ALA A 110 -0.03 -9.55 11.36
N THR A 111 0.70 -8.98 10.43
CA THR A 111 1.88 -9.59 9.79
C THR A 111 2.94 -8.51 9.52
N GLY A 112 4.18 -8.90 9.27
CA GLY A 112 5.28 -8.00 8.94
C GLY A 112 4.99 -7.10 7.74
N THR A 113 5.80 -6.07 7.53
CA THR A 113 5.73 -5.21 6.35
C THR A 113 6.07 -6.01 5.08
N GLY A 114 5.46 -5.68 3.95
CA GLY A 114 5.69 -6.39 2.69
C GLY A 114 5.06 -7.77 2.58
N SER A 115 4.23 -8.21 3.55
CA SER A 115 3.57 -9.51 3.54
C SER A 115 2.31 -9.59 2.66
N GLY A 116 1.95 -8.55 1.94
CA GLY A 116 0.75 -8.53 1.11
C GLY A 116 -0.55 -8.44 1.91
N LYS A 117 -0.57 -7.66 3.01
CA LYS A 117 -1.80 -7.43 3.80
C LYS A 117 -2.96 -6.85 2.99
N THR A 118 -2.66 -6.09 1.96
CA THR A 118 -3.68 -5.44 1.13
C THR A 118 -4.59 -6.45 0.44
N GLU A 119 -4.05 -7.56 -0.04
CA GLU A 119 -4.83 -8.63 -0.67
C GLU A 119 -5.83 -9.27 0.29
N THR A 120 -5.54 -9.29 1.59
CA THR A 120 -6.40 -9.92 2.59
C THR A 120 -7.75 -9.22 2.78
N PHE A 121 -7.86 -7.94 2.45
CA PHE A 121 -9.12 -7.21 2.47
C PHE A 121 -9.60 -6.83 1.07
N LEU A 122 -8.71 -6.58 0.13
CA LEU A 122 -9.08 -6.15 -1.21
C LEU A 122 -9.74 -7.26 -2.02
N VAL A 123 -9.22 -8.50 -1.92
CA VAL A 123 -9.83 -9.66 -2.61
C VAL A 123 -11.25 -9.94 -2.12
N PRO A 124 -11.54 -9.99 -0.81
CA PRO A 124 -12.93 -10.11 -0.34
C PRO A 124 -13.86 -8.98 -0.78
N ILE A 125 -13.37 -7.73 -0.81
CA ILE A 125 -14.17 -6.58 -1.29
C ILE A 125 -14.50 -6.77 -2.77
N LEU A 126 -13.52 -7.08 -3.61
CA LEU A 126 -13.74 -7.33 -5.03
C LEU A 126 -14.70 -8.52 -5.24
N ASN A 127 -14.54 -9.59 -4.45
CA ASN A 127 -15.46 -10.73 -4.51
C ASN A 127 -16.90 -10.33 -4.20
N TYR A 128 -17.10 -9.49 -3.20
CA TYR A 128 -18.43 -8.99 -2.86
C TYR A 128 -19.03 -8.18 -4.03
N LEU A 129 -18.26 -7.27 -4.62
CA LEU A 129 -18.69 -6.45 -5.74
C LEU A 129 -18.99 -7.30 -7.00
N PHE A 130 -18.15 -8.27 -7.31
CA PHE A 130 -18.37 -9.19 -8.44
C PHE A 130 -19.64 -10.04 -8.24
N ARG A 131 -19.90 -10.49 -7.02
CA ARG A 131 -21.14 -11.22 -6.73
C ARG A 131 -22.38 -10.31 -6.83
N GLU A 132 -22.29 -9.03 -6.42
CA GLU A 132 -23.37 -8.06 -6.68
C GLU A 132 -23.57 -7.82 -8.17
N GLN A 133 -22.51 -7.80 -8.97
CA GLN A 133 -22.60 -7.70 -10.42
C GLN A 133 -23.30 -8.93 -11.03
N GLU A 134 -22.91 -10.14 -10.63
CA GLU A 134 -23.55 -11.41 -11.02
C GLU A 134 -25.06 -11.42 -10.66
N ASN A 135 -25.43 -10.84 -9.52
CA ASN A 135 -26.81 -10.75 -9.04
C ASN A 135 -27.61 -9.56 -9.61
N GLY A 136 -26.96 -8.67 -10.38
CA GLY A 136 -27.60 -7.46 -10.93
C GLY A 136 -27.91 -6.38 -9.91
N THR A 137 -27.33 -6.42 -8.71
CA THR A 137 -27.57 -5.45 -7.63
C THR A 137 -26.54 -4.34 -7.55
N LEU A 138 -25.40 -4.46 -8.25
CA LEU A 138 -24.29 -3.52 -8.21
C LEU A 138 -24.70 -2.10 -8.65
N SER A 139 -25.66 -1.98 -9.58
CA SER A 139 -26.16 -0.70 -10.08
C SER A 139 -27.00 0.10 -9.08
N GLN A 140 -27.44 -0.49 -7.97
CA GLN A 140 -28.18 0.22 -6.93
C GLN A 140 -27.26 1.22 -6.23
N PRO A 141 -27.72 2.44 -5.91
CA PRO A 141 -26.90 3.45 -5.24
C PRO A 141 -26.52 3.01 -3.82
N GLY A 142 -25.30 3.33 -3.40
CA GLY A 142 -24.81 3.09 -2.03
C GLY A 142 -23.34 2.68 -1.97
N VAL A 143 -22.70 3.02 -0.86
CA VAL A 143 -21.32 2.64 -0.57
C VAL A 143 -21.26 1.16 -0.17
N ARG A 144 -20.49 0.35 -0.92
CA ARG A 144 -20.31 -1.10 -0.67
C ARG A 144 -19.12 -1.42 0.21
N ALA A 145 -18.07 -0.61 0.11
CA ALA A 145 -16.86 -0.80 0.91
C ALA A 145 -16.24 0.55 1.27
N MET A 146 -15.69 0.66 2.47
CA MET A 146 -14.97 1.83 2.94
C MET A 146 -13.61 1.42 3.45
N LEU A 147 -12.55 2.03 2.89
CA LEU A 147 -11.16 1.83 3.27
C LEU A 147 -10.67 3.05 4.04
N LEU A 148 -10.31 2.88 5.30
CA LEU A 148 -9.84 3.97 6.17
C LEU A 148 -8.32 3.94 6.30
N TYR A 149 -7.67 5.08 6.04
CA TYR A 149 -6.23 5.24 6.16
C TYR A 149 -5.89 6.43 7.06
N PRO A 150 -4.90 6.29 7.94
CA PRO A 150 -4.52 7.35 8.88
C PRO A 150 -3.82 8.55 8.22
N MET A 151 -3.35 8.40 6.98
CA MET A 151 -2.61 9.43 6.23
C MET A 151 -3.05 9.48 4.77
N ASN A 152 -3.14 10.69 4.21
CA ASN A 152 -3.47 10.92 2.80
C ASN A 152 -2.49 10.24 1.83
N ALA A 153 -1.20 10.15 2.19
CA ALA A 153 -0.20 9.48 1.37
C ALA A 153 -0.54 8.00 1.13
N LEU A 154 -0.97 7.27 2.18
CA LEU A 154 -1.40 5.88 2.06
C LEU A 154 -2.67 5.74 1.22
N ALA A 155 -3.63 6.65 1.42
CA ALA A 155 -4.85 6.68 0.60
C ALA A 155 -4.51 6.91 -0.88
N ASN A 156 -3.58 7.81 -1.19
CA ASN A 156 -3.13 8.09 -2.57
C ASN A 156 -2.46 6.87 -3.22
N ASP A 157 -1.62 6.14 -2.49
CA ASP A 157 -0.99 4.92 -3.00
C ASP A 157 -2.04 3.83 -3.29
N GLN A 158 -3.06 3.69 -2.44
CA GLN A 158 -4.15 2.76 -2.68
C GLN A 158 -5.00 3.19 -3.88
N MET A 159 -5.26 4.48 -4.07
CA MET A 159 -5.94 4.98 -5.25
C MET A 159 -5.20 4.63 -6.55
N LYS A 160 -3.87 4.78 -6.59
CA LYS A 160 -3.05 4.35 -7.74
C LYS A 160 -3.22 2.85 -8.03
N ARG A 161 -3.26 2.05 -6.98
CA ARG A 161 -3.47 0.61 -7.09
C ARG A 161 -4.88 0.28 -7.59
N LEU A 162 -5.91 0.92 -7.04
CA LEU A 162 -7.31 0.73 -7.48
C LEU A 162 -7.49 1.10 -8.94
N ARG A 163 -6.88 2.21 -9.43
CA ARG A 163 -6.91 2.57 -10.85
C ARG A 163 -6.38 1.44 -11.73
N ARG A 164 -5.22 0.85 -11.38
CA ARG A 164 -4.65 -0.29 -12.16
C ARG A 164 -5.49 -1.56 -12.08
N LEU A 165 -6.14 -1.80 -10.92
CA LEU A 165 -6.98 -2.97 -10.73
C LEU A 165 -8.32 -2.84 -11.46
N LEU A 166 -8.95 -1.67 -11.39
CA LEU A 166 -10.31 -1.44 -11.85
C LEU A 166 -10.41 -0.78 -13.23
N GLU A 167 -9.28 -0.63 -13.93
CA GLU A 167 -9.23 -0.04 -15.27
C GLU A 167 -10.20 -0.70 -16.25
N ASN A 168 -10.34 -2.03 -16.16
CA ASN A 168 -11.20 -2.84 -17.01
C ASN A 168 -12.57 -3.16 -16.37
N CYS A 169 -12.81 -2.73 -15.13
CA CYS A 169 -14.05 -3.01 -14.38
C CYS A 169 -14.93 -1.75 -14.31
N LYS A 170 -15.47 -1.32 -15.46
CA LYS A 170 -16.18 -0.03 -15.60
C LYS A 170 -17.43 0.10 -14.72
N ASP A 171 -18.06 -1.01 -14.36
CA ASP A 171 -19.27 -1.02 -13.53
C ASP A 171 -18.98 -0.80 -12.04
N ILE A 172 -17.72 -0.97 -11.62
CA ILE A 172 -17.30 -0.74 -10.24
C ILE A 172 -16.76 0.69 -10.12
N THR A 173 -17.49 1.54 -9.43
CA THR A 173 -17.06 2.91 -9.15
C THR A 173 -16.25 2.97 -7.86
N PHE A 174 -15.30 3.87 -7.80
CA PHE A 174 -14.47 4.11 -6.62
C PHE A 174 -14.04 5.57 -6.52
N GLY A 175 -13.82 6.06 -5.32
CA GLY A 175 -13.43 7.44 -5.09
C GLY A 175 -12.64 7.61 -3.81
N ARG A 176 -12.06 8.79 -3.63
CA ARG A 176 -11.28 9.17 -2.46
C ARG A 176 -11.95 10.32 -1.72
N TYR A 177 -12.34 10.11 -0.48
CA TYR A 177 -12.92 11.13 0.37
C TYR A 177 -11.90 11.64 1.40
N ILE A 178 -11.34 12.83 1.16
CA ILE A 178 -10.38 13.51 2.04
C ILE A 178 -10.77 15.00 2.18
N GLY A 179 -10.05 15.74 3.03
CA GLY A 179 -10.27 17.18 3.20
C GLY A 179 -10.22 17.99 1.90
N GLU A 180 -9.35 17.59 0.98
CA GLU A 180 -9.12 18.23 -0.33
C GLU A 180 -10.05 17.72 -1.46
N THR A 181 -10.90 16.73 -1.19
CA THR A 181 -11.85 16.23 -2.21
C THR A 181 -12.76 17.36 -2.66
N ASP A 182 -12.87 17.55 -3.97
CA ASP A 182 -13.60 18.65 -4.59
C ASP A 182 -15.05 18.71 -4.13
N ARG A 183 -15.56 19.93 -3.96
CA ARG A 183 -16.95 20.20 -3.55
C ARG A 183 -17.84 20.60 -4.73
N SER A 184 -17.27 20.68 -5.93
CA SER A 184 -18.02 21.01 -7.14
C SER A 184 -19.16 20.02 -7.40
N ASN A 185 -20.22 20.54 -7.98
CA ASN A 185 -21.32 19.73 -8.50
C ASN A 185 -21.08 19.27 -9.95
N ASP A 186 -20.03 19.79 -10.58
CA ASP A 186 -19.63 19.48 -11.95
C ASP A 186 -18.43 18.53 -11.94
N ARG A 187 -18.62 17.35 -12.53
CA ARG A 187 -17.58 16.33 -12.67
C ARG A 187 -16.35 16.85 -13.45
N ASP A 188 -16.58 17.57 -14.54
CA ASP A 188 -15.50 18.07 -15.39
C ASP A 188 -14.65 19.12 -14.66
N GLU A 189 -15.29 19.94 -13.82
CA GLU A 189 -14.57 20.88 -12.97
C GLU A 189 -13.74 20.15 -11.91
N ALA A 190 -14.30 19.15 -11.24
CA ALA A 190 -13.59 18.35 -10.25
C ALA A 190 -12.39 17.63 -10.87
N ILE A 191 -12.52 17.07 -12.07
CA ILE A 191 -11.42 16.46 -12.82
C ILE A 191 -10.33 17.49 -13.16
N ARG A 192 -10.70 18.68 -13.68
CA ARG A 192 -9.74 19.75 -13.97
C ARG A 192 -8.96 20.17 -12.71
N ASN A 193 -9.63 20.29 -11.57
CA ASN A 193 -9.00 20.64 -10.30
C ASN A 193 -8.07 19.53 -9.82
N PHE A 194 -8.46 18.27 -9.94
CA PHE A 194 -7.63 17.12 -9.64
C PHE A 194 -6.36 17.10 -10.51
N GLN A 195 -6.48 17.32 -11.82
CA GLN A 195 -5.36 17.31 -12.75
C GLN A 195 -4.36 18.45 -12.51
N LYS A 196 -4.78 19.60 -11.98
CA LYS A 196 -3.86 20.67 -11.57
C LYS A 196 -2.91 20.21 -10.47
N VAL A 197 -3.40 19.38 -9.55
CA VAL A 197 -2.62 18.86 -8.41
C VAL A 197 -1.84 17.60 -8.82
N TYR A 198 -2.43 16.74 -9.63
CA TYR A 198 -1.90 15.43 -10.03
C TYR A 198 -1.82 15.28 -11.56
N PRO A 199 -0.98 16.06 -12.27
CA PRO A 199 -1.00 16.13 -13.74
C PRO A 199 -0.56 14.84 -14.45
N LYS A 200 0.08 13.92 -13.73
CA LYS A 200 0.57 12.64 -14.28
C LYS A 200 -0.34 11.45 -13.98
N GLU A 201 -1.38 11.65 -13.18
CA GLU A 201 -2.30 10.57 -12.83
C GLU A 201 -3.31 10.33 -13.96
N LYS A 202 -3.56 9.05 -14.24
CA LYS A 202 -4.58 8.63 -15.21
C LYS A 202 -5.98 8.87 -14.63
N ILE A 203 -6.87 9.40 -15.43
CA ILE A 203 -8.30 9.54 -15.12
C ILE A 203 -9.04 8.34 -15.67
N LEU A 204 -9.90 7.73 -14.86
CA LEU A 204 -10.78 6.66 -15.27
C LEU A 204 -12.25 7.11 -15.23
N ASP A 205 -13.05 6.57 -16.14
CA ASP A 205 -14.48 6.91 -16.22
C ASP A 205 -15.27 6.49 -14.96
N ASN A 206 -14.83 5.42 -14.31
CA ASN A 206 -15.40 4.87 -13.10
C ASN A 206 -14.80 5.42 -11.79
N GLU A 207 -13.90 6.42 -11.87
CA GLU A 207 -13.37 7.12 -10.70
C GLU A 207 -14.23 8.34 -10.37
N LEU A 208 -14.55 8.52 -9.09
CA LEU A 208 -15.36 9.62 -8.56
C LEU A 208 -14.42 10.68 -7.95
N PHE A 209 -14.59 11.95 -8.33
CA PHE A 209 -13.68 13.04 -8.01
C PHE A 209 -14.27 14.08 -7.06
N SER A 210 -15.60 14.19 -6.98
CA SER A 210 -16.26 15.16 -6.12
C SER A 210 -16.98 14.50 -4.95
N ARG A 211 -17.23 15.29 -3.89
CA ARG A 211 -18.00 14.83 -2.72
C ARG A 211 -19.44 14.47 -3.02
N LYS A 212 -19.99 15.02 -4.10
CA LYS A 212 -21.36 14.75 -4.52
C LYS A 212 -21.46 13.43 -5.28
N GLU A 213 -20.41 13.03 -5.98
CA GLU A 213 -20.36 11.74 -6.69
C GLU A 213 -20.14 10.56 -5.74
N ILE A 214 -19.36 10.76 -4.64
CA ILE A 214 -19.05 9.76 -3.61
C ILE A 214 -20.21 9.65 -2.62
#